data_6bdee0eb03c73c9849ecca8a74550d3c
#
_entry.id   6bdee0eb03c73c9849ecca8a74550d3c
#
_cell.length_a   1.000
_cell.length_b   1.000
_cell.length_c   1.000
_cell.angle_alpha   90.00
_cell.angle_beta   90.00
_cell.angle_gamma   90.00
#
_symmetry.space_group_name_H-M   'P 1'
#
loop_
_entity.id
_entity.type
_entity.pdbx_description
1 polymer ?
#
loop_
_entity_poly.entity_id
_entity_poly.type
_entity_poly.pdbx_seq_one_letter_code
_entity_poly.pdbx_strand_id
1 'polypeptide(L)'
;MIKAVLFDLDGTLTDTIQDISDAMNHALRLHDLPGWTVAEYCYLVGDGAKTLAKRAVRDRQDLALSVQKAYQAYYETHNLVTSKPYDGIPEMLDELQKRGYKLAVFSNKPDADTKNVVAHYFPQVKWDVVRGQVGGVPVKPDPMGALAVADVLGVAPDEVLYLGDTATDMNCARNAGMHPVGVLWGFRKEDELRDSGAEVIIAHPREIFTAQKL
;
A
#
# COMPACT_ATOMS: atom_id res chain seq x y z
N MET A 1 21.64 -11.90 -2.16
CA MET A 1 21.02 -12.34 -0.87
C MET A 1 20.15 -11.22 -0.36
N ILE A 2 18.92 -11.50 0.01
CA ILE A 2 17.96 -10.49 0.50
C ILE A 2 18.46 -9.90 1.83
N LYS A 3 18.34 -8.58 1.96
CA LYS A 3 18.73 -7.80 3.15
C LYS A 3 17.60 -6.92 3.69
N ALA A 4 16.60 -6.62 2.86
CA ALA A 4 15.50 -5.76 3.23
C ALA A 4 14.15 -6.28 2.70
N VAL A 5 13.09 -5.90 3.40
CA VAL A 5 11.72 -6.13 2.97
C VAL A 5 11.00 -4.77 2.93
N LEU A 6 10.49 -4.44 1.77
CA LEU A 6 9.69 -3.25 1.50
C LEU A 6 8.23 -3.65 1.38
N PHE A 7 7.34 -2.97 2.07
CA PHE A 7 5.92 -3.27 2.10
C PHE A 7 5.11 -2.11 1.54
N ASP A 8 4.07 -2.40 0.76
CA ASP A 8 2.94 -1.49 0.70
C ASP A 8 2.16 -1.52 2.02
N LEU A 9 1.24 -0.59 2.20
CA LEU A 9 0.46 -0.44 3.43
C LEU A 9 -0.97 -0.95 3.26
N ASP A 10 -1.78 -0.23 2.46
CA ASP A 10 -3.21 -0.49 2.28
C ASP A 10 -3.42 -1.76 1.45
N GLY A 11 -4.02 -2.81 2.00
CA GLY A 11 -4.18 -4.10 1.34
C GLY A 11 -3.00 -5.06 1.53
N THR A 12 -1.89 -4.61 2.10
CA THR A 12 -0.70 -5.43 2.33
C THR A 12 -0.41 -5.63 3.82
N LEU A 13 -0.14 -4.56 4.56
CA LEU A 13 0.05 -4.63 6.02
C LEU A 13 -1.26 -4.45 6.77
N THR A 14 -2.16 -3.60 6.26
CA THR A 14 -3.42 -3.23 6.92
C THR A 14 -4.60 -3.36 5.96
N ASP A 15 -5.72 -3.89 6.49
CA ASP A 15 -7.03 -3.84 5.85
C ASP A 15 -7.67 -2.49 6.16
N THR A 16 -7.61 -1.59 5.19
CA THR A 16 -8.06 -0.20 5.31
C THR A 16 -9.24 0.11 4.38
N ILE A 17 -9.74 -0.89 3.65
CA ILE A 17 -10.69 -0.66 2.56
C ILE A 17 -12.01 -0.06 3.05
N GLN A 18 -12.49 -0.45 4.24
CA GLN A 18 -13.74 0.07 4.77
C GLN A 18 -13.64 1.56 5.09
N ASP A 19 -12.58 1.99 5.82
CA ASP A 19 -12.39 3.40 6.17
C ASP A 19 -12.18 4.28 4.93
N ILE A 20 -11.44 3.77 3.91
CA ILE A 20 -11.28 4.44 2.62
C ILE A 20 -12.62 4.59 1.91
N SER A 21 -13.42 3.51 1.88
CA SER A 21 -14.74 3.48 1.23
C SER A 21 -15.72 4.45 1.88
N ASP A 22 -15.77 4.44 3.21
CA ASP A 22 -16.67 5.29 3.99
C ASP A 22 -16.33 6.77 3.81
N ALA A 23 -15.05 7.11 3.83
CA ALA A 23 -14.59 8.48 3.63
C ALA A 23 -14.86 8.97 2.19
N MET A 24 -14.60 8.14 1.18
CA MET A 24 -14.87 8.54 -0.20
C MET A 24 -16.39 8.62 -0.47
N ASN A 25 -17.18 7.70 0.05
CA ASN A 25 -18.64 7.77 -0.03
C ASN A 25 -19.21 8.98 0.72
N HIS A 26 -18.59 9.38 1.85
CA HIS A 26 -18.92 10.64 2.52
C HIS A 26 -18.67 11.84 1.58
N ALA A 27 -17.52 11.91 0.96
CA ALA A 27 -17.17 12.98 0.03
C ALA A 27 -18.09 13.02 -1.19
N LEU A 28 -18.45 11.87 -1.76
CA LEU A 28 -19.38 11.78 -2.87
C LEU A 28 -20.78 12.31 -2.49
N ARG A 29 -21.30 11.94 -1.31
CA ARG A 29 -22.60 12.45 -0.81
C ARG A 29 -22.63 13.97 -0.67
N LEU A 30 -21.55 14.61 -0.24
CA LEU A 30 -21.45 16.07 -0.14
C LEU A 30 -21.55 16.77 -1.51
N HIS A 31 -21.41 16.01 -2.60
CA HIS A 31 -21.47 16.50 -3.98
C HIS A 31 -22.66 15.91 -4.74
N ASP A 32 -23.65 15.35 -4.03
CA ASP A 32 -24.84 14.70 -4.62
C ASP A 32 -24.50 13.59 -5.64
N LEU A 33 -23.37 12.88 -5.42
CA LEU A 33 -22.94 11.79 -6.26
C LEU A 33 -23.26 10.42 -5.63
N PRO A 34 -23.62 9.41 -6.45
CA PRO A 34 -23.83 8.06 -5.94
C PRO A 34 -22.53 7.45 -5.44
N GLY A 35 -22.62 6.71 -4.33
CA GLY A 35 -21.51 5.97 -3.76
C GLY A 35 -21.13 4.72 -4.57
N TRP A 36 -20.15 4.01 -4.03
CA TRP A 36 -19.67 2.71 -4.49
C TRP A 36 -19.72 1.71 -3.34
N THR A 37 -19.81 0.43 -3.66
CA THR A 37 -19.69 -0.65 -2.68
C THR A 37 -18.23 -0.85 -2.28
N VAL A 38 -17.98 -1.46 -1.11
CA VAL A 38 -16.62 -1.81 -0.66
C VAL A 38 -15.91 -2.71 -1.66
N ALA A 39 -16.61 -3.67 -2.25
CA ALA A 39 -16.03 -4.57 -3.25
C ALA A 39 -15.57 -3.83 -4.53
N GLU A 40 -16.29 -2.80 -4.94
CA GLU A 40 -15.88 -1.95 -6.06
C GLU A 40 -14.67 -1.09 -5.68
N TYR A 41 -14.61 -0.60 -4.43
CA TYR A 41 -13.45 0.17 -3.97
C TYR A 41 -12.15 -0.62 -4.04
N CYS A 42 -12.18 -1.95 -3.85
CA CYS A 42 -10.99 -2.77 -4.05
C CYS A 42 -10.33 -2.53 -5.42
N TYR A 43 -11.08 -2.16 -6.45
CA TYR A 43 -10.57 -1.88 -7.81
C TYR A 43 -10.36 -0.39 -8.11
N LEU A 44 -10.82 0.50 -7.25
CA LEU A 44 -10.63 1.95 -7.41
C LEU A 44 -9.35 2.44 -6.73
N VAL A 45 -8.93 1.77 -5.63
CA VAL A 45 -7.75 2.10 -4.81
C VAL A 45 -6.44 1.57 -5.40
N GLY A 46 -5.30 1.98 -4.82
CA GLY A 46 -3.94 1.54 -5.16
C GLY A 46 -3.08 2.66 -5.78
N ASP A 47 -3.68 3.60 -6.53
CA ASP A 47 -2.96 4.62 -7.28
C ASP A 47 -3.03 6.02 -6.63
N GLY A 48 -3.29 6.08 -5.32
CA GLY A 48 -3.34 7.29 -4.50
C GLY A 48 -4.67 8.06 -4.56
N ALA A 49 -4.85 8.99 -3.62
CA ALA A 49 -6.10 9.69 -3.37
C ALA A 49 -6.63 10.49 -4.57
N LYS A 50 -5.71 11.07 -5.37
CA LYS A 50 -6.08 11.83 -6.57
C LYS A 50 -6.73 10.93 -7.64
N THR A 51 -6.15 9.77 -7.89
CA THR A 51 -6.66 8.81 -8.86
C THR A 51 -7.94 8.17 -8.35
N LEU A 52 -8.02 7.84 -7.07
CA LEU A 52 -9.22 7.35 -6.43
C LEU A 52 -10.40 8.33 -6.63
N ALA A 53 -10.22 9.61 -6.34
CA ALA A 53 -11.27 10.61 -6.53
C ALA A 53 -11.72 10.72 -7.99
N LYS A 54 -10.77 10.73 -8.96
CA LYS A 54 -11.10 10.74 -10.38
C LYS A 54 -11.94 9.53 -10.81
N ARG A 55 -11.61 8.34 -10.32
CA ARG A 55 -12.38 7.13 -10.60
C ARG A 55 -13.76 7.18 -9.94
N ALA A 56 -13.81 7.65 -8.71
CA ALA A 56 -15.03 7.67 -7.90
C ALA A 56 -16.11 8.61 -8.47
N VAL A 57 -15.74 9.75 -9.05
CA VAL A 57 -16.68 10.71 -9.62
C VAL A 57 -17.24 10.30 -11.00
N ARG A 58 -16.78 9.17 -11.57
CA ARG A 58 -17.22 8.69 -12.89
C ARG A 58 -17.07 9.77 -13.97
N ASP A 59 -18.16 10.18 -14.64
CA ASP A 59 -18.17 11.19 -15.69
C ASP A 59 -18.04 12.63 -15.17
N ARG A 60 -18.22 12.85 -13.85
CA ARG A 60 -18.17 14.18 -13.24
C ARG A 60 -16.75 14.61 -12.89
N GLN A 61 -15.83 14.58 -13.86
CA GLN A 61 -14.41 14.92 -13.69
C GLN A 61 -14.18 16.36 -13.21
N ASP A 62 -15.13 17.24 -13.45
CA ASP A 62 -15.19 18.61 -12.92
C ASP A 62 -15.20 18.64 -11.38
N LEU A 63 -15.73 17.62 -10.72
CA LEU A 63 -15.81 17.50 -9.26
C LEU A 63 -14.63 16.74 -8.62
N ALA A 64 -13.75 16.13 -9.39
CA ALA A 64 -12.71 15.26 -8.87
C ALA A 64 -11.83 15.93 -7.80
N LEU A 65 -11.47 17.19 -7.99
CA LEU A 65 -10.62 17.92 -7.03
C LEU A 65 -11.36 18.26 -5.74
N SER A 66 -12.63 18.68 -5.82
CA SER A 66 -13.44 19.01 -4.64
C SER A 66 -13.77 17.76 -3.84
N VAL A 67 -14.11 16.65 -4.51
CA VAL A 67 -14.32 15.34 -3.87
C VAL A 67 -13.04 14.85 -3.20
N GLN A 68 -11.87 14.96 -3.87
CA GLN A 68 -10.59 14.60 -3.25
C GLN A 68 -10.33 15.39 -1.95
N LYS A 69 -10.57 16.69 -1.95
CA LYS A 69 -10.38 17.53 -0.75
C LYS A 69 -11.33 17.13 0.38
N ALA A 70 -12.60 16.89 0.06
CA ALA A 70 -13.59 16.44 1.04
C ALA A 70 -13.23 15.05 1.60
N TYR A 71 -12.78 14.13 0.75
CA TYR A 71 -12.27 12.83 1.15
C TYR A 71 -11.10 12.97 2.15
N GLN A 72 -10.09 13.76 1.79
CA GLN A 72 -8.90 13.93 2.65
C GLN A 72 -9.26 14.52 4.01
N ALA A 73 -10.08 15.56 4.05
CA ALA A 73 -10.52 16.19 5.29
C ALA A 73 -11.29 15.22 6.22
N TYR A 74 -12.13 14.34 5.66
CA TYR A 74 -12.84 13.33 6.45
C TYR A 74 -11.92 12.19 6.87
N TYR A 75 -11.11 11.68 5.94
CA TYR A 75 -10.21 10.54 6.15
C TYR A 75 -9.16 10.82 7.23
N GLU A 76 -8.65 12.05 7.33
CA GLU A 76 -7.65 12.46 8.32
C GLU A 76 -8.08 12.12 9.77
N THR A 77 -9.38 12.18 10.06
CA THR A 77 -9.94 11.89 11.38
C THR A 77 -10.66 10.55 11.49
N HIS A 78 -10.83 9.82 10.38
CA HIS A 78 -11.60 8.56 10.31
C HIS A 78 -10.82 7.41 9.65
N ASN A 79 -9.49 7.46 9.65
CA ASN A 79 -8.64 6.46 8.98
C ASN A 79 -8.21 5.28 9.88
N LEU A 80 -8.72 5.24 11.12
CA LEU A 80 -8.43 4.21 12.13
C LEU A 80 -9.71 3.69 12.80
N VAL A 81 -10.87 3.76 12.13
CA VAL A 81 -12.16 3.38 12.73
C VAL A 81 -12.39 1.88 12.63
N THR A 82 -12.19 1.31 11.45
CA THR A 82 -12.36 -0.13 11.19
C THR A 82 -11.09 -0.79 10.67
N SER A 83 -10.11 0.01 10.26
CA SER A 83 -8.81 -0.47 9.79
C SER A 83 -8.14 -1.34 10.85
N LYS A 84 -7.38 -2.33 10.40
CA LYS A 84 -6.64 -3.26 11.28
C LYS A 84 -5.51 -3.92 10.51
N PRO A 85 -4.45 -4.42 11.19
CA PRO A 85 -3.49 -5.32 10.57
C PRO A 85 -4.16 -6.58 10.03
N TYR A 86 -3.67 -7.12 8.92
CA TYR A 86 -4.06 -8.47 8.51
C TYR A 86 -3.52 -9.53 9.48
N ASP A 87 -4.22 -10.65 9.58
CA ASP A 87 -3.84 -11.76 10.45
C ASP A 87 -2.45 -12.30 10.06
N GLY A 88 -1.57 -12.46 11.04
CA GLY A 88 -0.20 -12.96 10.84
C GLY A 88 0.83 -11.89 10.47
N ILE A 89 0.42 -10.64 10.20
CA ILE A 89 1.36 -9.54 9.89
C ILE A 89 2.24 -9.18 11.10
N PRO A 90 1.69 -8.99 12.32
CA PRO A 90 2.53 -8.68 13.48
C PRO A 90 3.60 -9.73 13.72
N GLU A 91 3.25 -11.03 13.63
CA GLU A 91 4.16 -12.15 13.81
C GLU A 91 5.23 -12.22 12.72
N MET A 92 4.85 -11.95 11.47
CA MET A 92 5.78 -11.89 10.34
C MET A 92 6.82 -10.77 10.54
N LEU A 93 6.36 -9.57 10.93
CA LEU A 93 7.24 -8.43 11.15
C LEU A 93 8.22 -8.67 12.31
N ASP A 94 7.74 -9.25 13.41
CA ASP A 94 8.57 -9.62 14.55
C ASP A 94 9.66 -10.63 14.15
N GLU A 95 9.31 -11.67 13.39
CA GLU A 95 10.27 -12.68 12.93
C GLU A 95 11.28 -12.11 11.94
N LEU A 96 10.86 -11.23 11.02
CA LEU A 96 11.78 -10.54 10.10
C LEU A 96 12.81 -9.68 10.86
N GLN A 97 12.36 -8.94 11.88
CA GLN A 97 13.27 -8.17 12.73
C GLN A 97 14.27 -9.07 13.48
N LYS A 98 13.82 -10.18 14.07
CA LYS A 98 14.68 -11.16 14.74
C LYS A 98 15.74 -11.75 13.83
N ARG A 99 15.42 -11.92 12.56
CA ARG A 99 16.38 -12.38 11.53
C ARG A 99 17.30 -11.28 11.01
N GLY A 100 17.10 -10.03 11.44
CA GLY A 100 17.96 -8.91 11.09
C GLY A 100 17.69 -8.26 9.74
N TYR A 101 16.51 -8.49 9.14
CA TYR A 101 16.12 -7.78 7.92
C TYR A 101 15.80 -6.31 8.22
N LYS A 102 16.18 -5.43 7.30
CA LYS A 102 15.71 -4.04 7.29
C LYS A 102 14.26 -3.99 6.83
N LEU A 103 13.42 -3.20 7.52
CA LEU A 103 12.01 -3.12 7.23
C LEU A 103 11.62 -1.72 6.81
N ALA A 104 10.91 -1.61 5.69
CA ALA A 104 10.43 -0.33 5.19
C ALA A 104 9.00 -0.40 4.68
N VAL A 105 8.29 0.73 4.75
CA VAL A 105 6.98 0.93 4.15
C VAL A 105 7.09 1.97 3.03
N PHE A 106 6.48 1.68 1.88
CA PHE A 106 6.34 2.62 0.76
C PHE A 106 4.94 2.54 0.16
N SER A 107 4.16 3.60 0.32
CA SER A 107 2.75 3.65 -0.07
C SER A 107 2.41 4.86 -0.94
N ASN A 108 1.40 4.71 -1.82
CA ASN A 108 0.76 5.81 -2.54
C ASN A 108 -0.22 6.64 -1.68
N LYS A 109 -0.45 6.22 -0.43
CA LYS A 109 -1.17 7.00 0.59
C LYS A 109 -0.36 8.25 0.96
N PRO A 110 -0.98 9.41 1.30
CA PRO A 110 -0.27 10.58 1.80
C PRO A 110 0.69 10.24 2.95
N ASP A 111 1.87 10.88 2.98
CA ASP A 111 2.95 10.53 3.90
C ASP A 111 2.55 10.66 5.38
N ALA A 112 1.80 11.70 5.73
CA ALA A 112 1.30 11.89 7.09
C ALA A 112 0.34 10.76 7.51
N ASP A 113 -0.60 10.37 6.64
CA ASP A 113 -1.54 9.27 6.90
C ASP A 113 -0.81 7.93 6.98
N THR A 114 0.17 7.69 6.10
CA THR A 114 1.01 6.48 6.12
C THR A 114 1.71 6.34 7.47
N LYS A 115 2.38 7.40 7.94
CA LYS A 115 3.09 7.42 9.22
C LYS A 115 2.14 7.23 10.40
N ASN A 116 0.96 7.86 10.37
CA ASN A 116 -0.06 7.73 11.42
C ASN A 116 -0.54 6.28 11.55
N VAL A 117 -0.92 5.65 10.44
CA VAL A 117 -1.39 4.25 10.41
C VAL A 117 -0.30 3.29 10.90
N VAL A 118 0.93 3.45 10.40
CA VAL A 118 2.07 2.61 10.80
C VAL A 118 2.40 2.77 12.28
N ALA A 119 2.44 3.99 12.79
CA ALA A 119 2.71 4.25 14.21
C ALA A 119 1.61 3.70 15.13
N HIS A 120 0.36 3.73 14.68
CA HIS A 120 -0.77 3.22 15.45
C HIS A 120 -0.78 1.69 15.56
N TYR A 121 -0.63 0.99 14.42
CA TYR A 121 -0.79 -0.46 14.40
C TYR A 121 0.50 -1.25 14.66
N PHE A 122 1.66 -0.64 14.41
CA PHE A 122 2.96 -1.32 14.52
C PHE A 122 3.96 -0.53 15.40
N PRO A 123 3.56 -0.05 16.61
CA PRO A 123 4.44 0.77 17.44
C PRO A 123 5.67 0.03 17.96
N GLN A 124 5.62 -1.32 17.98
CA GLN A 124 6.72 -2.18 18.43
C GLN A 124 7.73 -2.52 17.31
N VAL A 125 7.38 -2.20 16.05
CA VAL A 125 8.26 -2.51 14.91
C VAL A 125 9.30 -1.40 14.75
N LYS A 126 10.55 -1.79 14.69
CA LYS A 126 11.63 -0.85 14.36
C LYS A 126 11.69 -0.70 12.82
N TRP A 127 10.96 0.26 12.32
CA TRP A 127 11.00 0.62 10.92
C TRP A 127 12.28 1.40 10.58
N ASP A 128 13.02 0.98 9.55
CA ASP A 128 14.15 1.73 9.03
C ASP A 128 13.69 2.91 8.17
N VAL A 129 12.61 2.72 7.40
CA VAL A 129 11.96 3.79 6.59
C VAL A 129 10.44 3.62 6.59
N VAL A 130 9.71 4.70 6.81
CA VAL A 130 8.27 4.80 6.53
C VAL A 130 8.05 5.98 5.61
N ARG A 131 7.57 5.70 4.39
CA ARG A 131 7.40 6.70 3.34
C ARG A 131 6.05 6.53 2.65
N GLY A 132 5.28 7.60 2.65
CA GLY A 132 4.08 7.76 1.81
C GLY A 132 4.32 8.71 0.65
N GLN A 133 3.23 9.10 -0.02
CA GLN A 133 3.27 10.06 -1.11
C GLN A 133 3.58 11.46 -0.59
N VAL A 134 4.59 12.09 -1.20
CA VAL A 134 4.95 13.50 -1.00
C VAL A 134 4.88 14.27 -2.32
N GLY A 135 4.59 15.56 -2.24
CA GLY A 135 4.52 16.41 -3.43
C GLY A 135 5.82 16.41 -4.23
N GLY A 136 5.72 16.40 -5.56
CA GLY A 136 6.88 16.42 -6.46
C GLY A 136 7.55 15.07 -6.71
N VAL A 137 7.13 14.01 -5.99
CA VAL A 137 7.60 12.63 -6.24
C VAL A 137 6.50 11.86 -6.96
N PRO A 138 6.81 11.17 -8.08
CA PRO A 138 5.85 10.32 -8.76
C PRO A 138 5.32 9.21 -7.85
N VAL A 139 4.05 8.83 -8.04
CA VAL A 139 3.43 7.68 -7.35
C VAL A 139 3.88 6.37 -8.00
N LYS A 140 3.79 5.26 -7.28
CA LYS A 140 3.88 3.92 -7.87
C LYS A 140 2.93 3.85 -9.08
N PRO A 141 3.29 3.21 -10.20
CA PRO A 141 4.41 2.28 -10.40
C PRO A 141 5.75 2.93 -10.80
N ASP A 142 5.91 4.26 -10.68
CA ASP A 142 7.22 4.89 -10.87
C ASP A 142 8.20 4.40 -9.81
N PRO A 143 9.42 3.93 -10.19
CA PRO A 143 10.35 3.32 -9.24
C PRO A 143 11.07 4.33 -8.34
N MET A 144 11.02 5.62 -8.63
CA MET A 144 11.82 6.64 -7.94
C MET A 144 11.67 6.60 -6.42
N GLY A 145 10.43 6.43 -5.93
CA GLY A 145 10.18 6.36 -4.49
C GLY A 145 10.76 5.11 -3.84
N ALA A 146 10.63 3.96 -4.50
CA ALA A 146 11.17 2.68 -4.02
C ALA A 146 12.71 2.67 -4.04
N LEU A 147 13.32 3.20 -5.10
CA LEU A 147 14.78 3.35 -5.19
C LEU A 147 15.34 4.27 -4.11
N ALA A 148 14.66 5.39 -3.83
CA ALA A 148 15.04 6.28 -2.74
C ALA A 148 14.93 5.60 -1.35
N VAL A 149 14.00 4.67 -1.16
CA VAL A 149 13.92 3.86 0.06
C VAL A 149 15.11 2.90 0.14
N ALA A 150 15.45 2.18 -0.94
CA ALA A 150 16.60 1.29 -0.98
C ALA A 150 17.93 2.02 -0.69
N ASP A 151 18.08 3.25 -1.22
CA ASP A 151 19.24 4.10 -0.96
C ASP A 151 19.37 4.46 0.53
N VAL A 152 18.28 4.89 1.17
CA VAL A 152 18.26 5.17 2.63
C VAL A 152 18.57 3.92 3.44
N LEU A 153 18.08 2.76 3.01
CA LEU A 153 18.38 1.48 3.63
C LEU A 153 19.85 1.05 3.42
N GLY A 154 20.54 1.60 2.43
CA GLY A 154 21.91 1.20 2.07
C GLY A 154 21.97 -0.23 1.53
N VAL A 155 21.01 -0.61 0.69
CA VAL A 155 20.92 -1.91 0.02
C VAL A 155 20.75 -1.75 -1.48
N ALA A 156 21.26 -2.72 -2.25
CA ALA A 156 20.99 -2.77 -3.69
C ALA A 156 19.53 -3.17 -3.95
N PRO A 157 18.89 -2.71 -5.03
CA PRO A 157 17.52 -3.08 -5.35
C PRO A 157 17.27 -4.59 -5.41
N ASP A 158 18.20 -5.36 -5.97
CA ASP A 158 18.14 -6.84 -6.06
C ASP A 158 18.35 -7.54 -4.71
N GLU A 159 18.55 -6.80 -3.62
CA GLU A 159 18.59 -7.28 -2.25
C GLU A 159 17.28 -6.99 -1.50
N VAL A 160 16.24 -6.50 -2.17
CA VAL A 160 14.95 -6.11 -1.58
C VAL A 160 13.82 -7.01 -2.08
N LEU A 161 13.07 -7.62 -1.14
CA LEU A 161 11.73 -8.14 -1.44
C LEU A 161 10.73 -6.99 -1.34
N TYR A 162 9.86 -6.84 -2.34
CA TYR A 162 8.80 -5.86 -2.30
C TYR A 162 7.43 -6.57 -2.24
N LEU A 163 6.76 -6.49 -1.10
CA LEU A 163 5.44 -7.06 -0.90
C LEU A 163 4.35 -6.05 -1.24
N GLY A 164 3.38 -6.48 -2.04
CA GLY A 164 2.23 -5.67 -2.41
C GLY A 164 1.07 -6.52 -2.91
N ASP A 165 -0.13 -5.94 -2.92
CA ASP A 165 -1.36 -6.63 -3.28
C ASP A 165 -1.96 -6.16 -4.61
N THR A 166 -1.29 -5.27 -5.34
CA THR A 166 -1.78 -4.70 -6.59
C THR A 166 -0.78 -4.78 -7.75
N ALA A 167 -1.28 -4.67 -8.99
CA ALA A 167 -0.45 -4.50 -10.18
C ALA A 167 0.52 -3.32 -10.07
N THR A 168 0.11 -2.26 -9.39
CA THR A 168 0.92 -1.06 -9.16
C THR A 168 2.18 -1.37 -8.37
N ASP A 169 2.09 -2.24 -7.36
CA ASP A 169 3.22 -2.68 -6.53
C ASP A 169 4.17 -3.57 -7.31
N MET A 170 3.61 -4.58 -8.00
CA MET A 170 4.40 -5.51 -8.81
C MET A 170 5.20 -4.78 -9.89
N ASN A 171 4.54 -3.86 -10.59
CA ASN A 171 5.21 -3.04 -11.60
C ASN A 171 6.26 -2.10 -10.99
N CYS A 172 5.98 -1.49 -9.83
CA CYS A 172 6.94 -0.65 -9.13
C CYS A 172 8.19 -1.44 -8.72
N ALA A 173 8.02 -2.61 -8.12
CA ALA A 173 9.11 -3.49 -7.74
C ALA A 173 9.98 -3.87 -8.94
N ARG A 174 9.37 -4.31 -10.05
CA ARG A 174 10.09 -4.65 -11.29
C ARG A 174 10.83 -3.45 -11.88
N ASN A 175 10.17 -2.30 -11.97
CA ASN A 175 10.76 -1.08 -12.50
C ASN A 175 11.96 -0.62 -11.64
N ALA A 176 11.94 -0.90 -10.34
CA ALA A 176 13.03 -0.62 -9.42
C ALA A 176 14.14 -1.69 -9.42
N GLY A 177 13.96 -2.82 -10.10
CA GLY A 177 14.89 -3.96 -10.04
C GLY A 177 14.85 -4.73 -8.71
N MET A 178 13.74 -4.62 -7.97
CA MET A 178 13.45 -5.37 -6.75
C MET A 178 12.71 -6.67 -7.06
N HIS A 179 12.54 -7.54 -6.06
CA HIS A 179 11.83 -8.81 -6.19
C HIS A 179 10.36 -8.67 -5.80
N PRO A 180 9.40 -8.67 -6.75
CA PRO A 180 7.99 -8.50 -6.46
C PRO A 180 7.39 -9.77 -5.84
N VAL A 181 6.78 -9.62 -4.67
CA VAL A 181 6.03 -10.64 -3.94
C VAL A 181 4.57 -10.20 -3.86
N GLY A 182 3.69 -10.91 -4.56
CA GLY A 182 2.25 -10.67 -4.52
C GLY A 182 1.60 -11.33 -3.31
N VAL A 183 0.71 -10.60 -2.61
CA VAL A 183 -0.01 -11.12 -1.45
C VAL A 183 -1.49 -11.28 -1.79
N LEU A 184 -2.11 -12.43 -1.40
CA LEU A 184 -3.49 -12.79 -1.77
C LEU A 184 -4.54 -12.39 -0.72
N TRP A 185 -4.15 -11.90 0.42
CA TRP A 185 -5.09 -11.40 1.44
C TRP A 185 -5.55 -9.96 1.21
N GLY A 186 -4.97 -9.26 0.22
CA GLY A 186 -5.28 -7.88 -0.11
C GLY A 186 -6.44 -7.71 -1.10
N PHE A 187 -6.40 -6.65 -1.90
CA PHE A 187 -7.53 -6.20 -2.72
C PHE A 187 -7.61 -6.86 -4.10
N ARG A 188 -6.53 -7.44 -4.60
CA ARG A 188 -6.46 -8.02 -5.96
C ARG A 188 -6.32 -9.53 -5.95
N LYS A 189 -6.64 -10.12 -7.10
CA LYS A 189 -6.56 -11.56 -7.33
C LYS A 189 -5.20 -11.96 -7.88
N GLU A 190 -4.90 -13.26 -7.75
CA GLU A 190 -3.65 -13.86 -8.18
C GLU A 190 -3.30 -13.59 -9.65
N ASP A 191 -4.28 -13.68 -10.55
CA ASP A 191 -4.06 -13.48 -11.99
C ASP A 191 -3.49 -12.08 -12.26
N GLU A 192 -4.05 -11.02 -11.66
CA GLU A 192 -3.54 -9.66 -11.82
C GLU A 192 -2.10 -9.53 -11.34
N LEU A 193 -1.77 -10.12 -10.19
CA LEU A 193 -0.43 -10.06 -9.61
C LEU A 193 0.59 -10.81 -10.49
N ARG A 194 0.22 -11.99 -11.00
CA ARG A 194 1.08 -12.78 -11.92
C ARG A 194 1.30 -12.05 -13.24
N ASP A 195 0.23 -11.55 -13.84
CA ASP A 195 0.30 -10.82 -15.11
C ASP A 195 1.13 -9.54 -14.98
N SER A 196 1.16 -8.94 -13.80
CA SER A 196 1.99 -7.77 -13.47
C SER A 196 3.41 -8.13 -13.05
N GLY A 197 3.75 -9.42 -13.00
CA GLY A 197 5.12 -9.92 -12.84
C GLY A 197 5.55 -10.24 -11.43
N ALA A 198 4.61 -10.62 -10.55
CA ALA A 198 4.96 -11.20 -9.26
C ALA A 198 5.87 -12.43 -9.47
N GLU A 199 7.06 -12.42 -8.86
CA GLU A 199 7.98 -13.55 -8.87
C GLU A 199 7.53 -14.66 -7.92
N VAL A 200 6.91 -14.26 -6.82
CA VAL A 200 6.36 -15.13 -5.77
C VAL A 200 4.96 -14.64 -5.42
N ILE A 201 4.04 -15.58 -5.21
CA ILE A 201 2.71 -15.31 -4.65
C ILE A 201 2.62 -16.03 -3.30
N ILE A 202 2.15 -15.32 -2.28
CA ILE A 202 1.91 -15.86 -0.94
C ILE A 202 0.47 -15.60 -0.53
N ALA A 203 -0.17 -16.62 0.06
CA ALA A 203 -1.54 -16.56 0.56
C ALA A 203 -1.62 -16.27 2.06
N HIS A 204 -0.52 -16.43 2.78
CA HIS A 204 -0.42 -16.16 4.21
C HIS A 204 0.95 -15.53 4.55
N PRO A 205 1.02 -14.54 5.48
CA PRO A 205 2.28 -13.86 5.82
C PRO A 205 3.44 -14.78 6.19
N ARG A 206 3.19 -15.93 6.82
CA ARG A 206 4.24 -16.91 7.18
C ARG A 206 4.94 -17.53 5.98
N GLU A 207 4.33 -17.54 4.81
CA GLU A 207 4.89 -18.15 3.61
C GLU A 207 6.12 -17.37 3.08
N ILE A 208 6.30 -16.13 3.51
CA ILE A 208 7.49 -15.34 3.15
C ILE A 208 8.78 -16.08 3.54
N PHE A 209 8.77 -16.84 4.65
CA PHE A 209 9.94 -17.55 5.16
C PHE A 209 10.26 -18.85 4.42
N THR A 210 9.33 -19.33 3.61
CA THR A 210 9.51 -20.52 2.74
C THR A 210 9.68 -20.14 1.28
N ALA A 211 9.44 -18.88 0.93
CA ALA A 211 9.74 -18.35 -0.38
C ALA A 211 11.25 -18.48 -0.66
N GLN A 212 11.62 -19.04 -1.82
CA GLN A 212 12.98 -19.50 -2.17
C GLN A 212 14.12 -18.44 -2.09
N LYS A 213 13.82 -17.19 -1.72
CA LYS A 213 14.78 -16.08 -1.72
C LYS A 213 15.13 -15.54 -0.32
N LEU A 214 14.48 -16.01 0.75
CA LEU A 214 14.78 -15.63 2.14
C LEU A 214 15.72 -16.65 2.82
#